data_b45a0bac84b76371cf7cbc8ceb586765
#
_entry.id   b45a0bac84b76371cf7cbc8ceb586765
#
_cell.length_a   1.000
_cell.length_b   1.000
_cell.length_c   1.000
_cell.angle_alpha   90.00
_cell.angle_beta   90.00
_cell.angle_gamma   90.00
#
_symmetry.space_group_name_H-M   'P 1'
#
loop_
_entity.id
_entity.type
_entity.pdbx_description
1 polymer ?
#
loop_
_entity_poly.entity_id
_entity_poly.type
_entity_poly.pdbx_seq_one_letter_code
_entity_poly.pdbx_strand_id
1 'polypeptide(L)'
;MMGVAIGTMALIAVLSVVNGFERFVQDSFSAFDPSLKILPREGKAFSSQDSLLQKAKVLKLHTAWCEVIEQDGLIAFKDQQTPAIIKGVDYNYGNIINSETIMWDGSMDFNNSYDNQNLAAIGIGMAEHINSGVDLVQPLTLYAPKNRKVNLARPDANFTQTTFYNNGIFCVMQPKYDDNLVVMSIDVVREA
;
A
#
# COMPACT_ATOMS: atom_id res chain seq x y z
N MET A 1 -38.52 39.34 7.68
CA MET A 1 -37.09 39.54 7.31
C MET A 1 -36.13 38.70 8.16
N MET A 2 -36.18 38.72 9.51
CA MET A 2 -35.30 37.91 10.37
C MET A 2 -35.39 36.40 10.14
N GLY A 3 -36.57 35.82 9.94
CA GLY A 3 -36.72 34.39 9.71
C GLY A 3 -36.04 33.88 8.44
N VAL A 4 -36.05 34.68 7.36
CA VAL A 4 -35.36 34.33 6.11
C VAL A 4 -33.84 34.39 6.32
N ALA A 5 -33.36 35.40 7.03
CA ALA A 5 -31.90 35.53 7.31
C ALA A 5 -31.36 34.36 8.15
N ILE A 6 -32.12 33.92 9.17
CA ILE A 6 -31.74 32.76 9.99
C ILE A 6 -31.79 31.48 9.15
N GLY A 7 -32.81 31.30 8.31
CA GLY A 7 -32.94 30.14 7.44
C GLY A 7 -31.78 30.03 6.41
N THR A 8 -31.44 31.13 5.75
CA THR A 8 -30.33 31.15 4.80
C THR A 8 -28.97 30.91 5.48
N MET A 9 -28.72 31.48 6.66
CA MET A 9 -27.53 31.25 7.43
C MET A 9 -27.38 29.77 7.83
N ALA A 10 -28.43 29.14 8.31
CA ALA A 10 -28.44 27.74 8.66
C ALA A 10 -28.14 26.85 7.44
N LEU A 11 -28.74 27.17 6.29
CA LEU A 11 -28.56 26.43 5.05
C LEU A 11 -27.13 26.54 4.54
N ILE A 12 -26.54 27.74 4.58
CA ILE A 12 -25.11 27.95 4.20
C ILE A 12 -24.18 27.18 5.15
N ALA A 13 -24.44 27.19 6.45
CA ALA A 13 -23.63 26.47 7.42
C ALA A 13 -23.66 24.96 7.16
N VAL A 14 -24.83 24.37 6.94
CA VAL A 14 -24.98 22.94 6.62
C VAL A 14 -24.27 22.59 5.32
N LEU A 15 -24.46 23.36 4.25
CA LEU A 15 -23.79 23.12 2.96
C LEU A 15 -22.27 23.23 3.08
N SER A 16 -21.76 24.17 3.87
CA SER A 16 -20.30 24.30 4.11
C SER A 16 -19.73 23.07 4.81
N VAL A 17 -20.44 22.54 5.81
CA VAL A 17 -20.02 21.30 6.49
C VAL A 17 -20.05 20.10 5.55
N VAL A 18 -21.12 19.94 4.77
CA VAL A 18 -21.25 18.84 3.80
C VAL A 18 -20.13 18.90 2.75
N ASN A 19 -19.89 20.05 2.15
CA ASN A 19 -18.82 20.20 1.15
C ASN A 19 -17.42 19.99 1.74
N GLY A 20 -17.19 20.42 2.99
CA GLY A 20 -15.94 20.17 3.69
C GLY A 20 -15.73 18.69 3.99
N PHE A 21 -16.79 17.99 4.41
CA PHE A 21 -16.74 16.55 4.66
C PHE A 21 -16.54 15.75 3.36
N GLU A 22 -17.20 16.14 2.27
CA GLU A 22 -17.03 15.50 0.96
C GLU A 22 -15.56 15.58 0.48
N ARG A 23 -14.92 16.76 0.59
CA ARG A 23 -13.50 16.91 0.27
C ARG A 23 -12.62 16.06 1.18
N PHE A 24 -12.85 16.08 2.48
CA PHE A 24 -12.11 15.25 3.42
C PHE A 24 -12.18 13.77 3.08
N VAL A 25 -13.37 13.28 2.74
CA VAL A 25 -13.58 11.88 2.31
C VAL A 25 -12.82 11.60 1.01
N GLN A 26 -12.91 12.47 0.00
CA GLN A 26 -12.22 12.30 -1.28
C GLN A 26 -10.69 12.27 -1.09
N ASP A 27 -10.14 13.19 -0.32
CA ASP A 27 -8.70 13.26 -0.05
C ASP A 27 -8.22 12.01 0.72
N SER A 28 -9.02 11.49 1.64
CA SER A 28 -8.69 10.28 2.41
C SER A 28 -8.71 9.02 1.56
N PHE A 29 -9.65 8.88 0.61
CA PHE A 29 -9.73 7.69 -0.25
C PHE A 29 -8.70 7.66 -1.37
N SER A 30 -8.14 8.79 -1.77
CA SER A 30 -7.24 8.86 -2.92
C SER A 30 -5.78 8.51 -2.60
N ALA A 31 -5.41 8.37 -1.33
CA ALA A 31 -4.01 8.24 -0.94
C ALA A 31 -3.32 6.97 -1.51
N PHE A 32 -3.99 5.81 -1.51
CA PHE A 32 -3.47 4.55 -2.06
C PHE A 32 -4.28 4.02 -3.25
N ASP A 33 -5.40 4.64 -3.58
CA ASP A 33 -6.26 4.19 -4.66
C ASP A 33 -6.00 5.02 -5.93
N PRO A 34 -5.48 4.43 -7.01
CA PRO A 34 -5.28 5.13 -8.27
C PRO A 34 -6.63 5.44 -8.92
N SER A 35 -6.67 6.48 -9.77
CA SER A 35 -7.87 6.86 -10.53
C SER A 35 -8.41 5.72 -11.40
N LEU A 36 -7.55 4.79 -11.82
CA LEU A 36 -7.92 3.61 -12.59
C LEU A 36 -7.09 2.40 -12.15
N LYS A 37 -7.77 1.32 -11.78
CA LYS A 37 -7.16 0.03 -11.43
C LYS A 37 -7.63 -1.04 -12.43
N ILE A 38 -6.68 -1.72 -13.06
CA ILE A 38 -6.97 -2.84 -13.97
C ILE A 38 -6.78 -4.13 -13.18
N LEU A 39 -7.83 -4.93 -13.09
CA LEU A 39 -7.85 -6.19 -12.35
C LEU A 39 -8.07 -7.37 -13.32
N PRO A 40 -7.55 -8.57 -13.03
CA PRO A 40 -7.87 -9.75 -13.80
C PRO A 40 -9.35 -10.11 -13.62
N ARG A 41 -9.97 -10.58 -14.69
CA ARG A 41 -11.36 -11.08 -14.63
C ARG A 41 -11.43 -12.42 -13.89
N GLU A 42 -10.41 -13.25 -14.04
CA GLU A 42 -10.27 -14.56 -13.41
C GLU A 42 -8.84 -14.73 -12.90
N GLY A 43 -8.66 -15.39 -11.75
CA GLY A 43 -7.36 -15.60 -11.13
C GLY A 43 -6.88 -14.42 -10.29
N LYS A 44 -5.64 -14.53 -9.79
CA LYS A 44 -5.03 -13.51 -8.90
C LYS A 44 -4.11 -12.54 -9.63
N ALA A 45 -3.60 -12.91 -10.80
CA ALA A 45 -2.65 -12.11 -11.56
C ALA A 45 -2.82 -12.35 -13.06
N PHE A 46 -2.31 -11.42 -13.85
CA PHE A 46 -2.22 -11.50 -15.30
C PHE A 46 -0.82 -11.08 -15.76
N SER A 47 -0.46 -11.47 -16.98
CA SER A 47 0.86 -11.09 -17.53
C SER A 47 0.90 -9.63 -17.94
N SER A 48 1.94 -8.91 -17.54
CA SER A 48 2.20 -7.54 -18.00
C SER A 48 2.46 -7.45 -19.50
N GLN A 49 2.74 -8.59 -20.15
CA GLN A 49 2.96 -8.69 -21.60
C GLN A 49 1.67 -8.92 -22.40
N ASP A 50 0.50 -8.90 -21.77
CA ASP A 50 -0.77 -9.03 -22.48
C ASP A 50 -0.91 -7.95 -23.56
N SER A 51 -1.34 -8.38 -24.76
CA SER A 51 -1.44 -7.50 -25.93
C SER A 51 -2.42 -6.32 -25.76
N LEU A 52 -3.47 -6.50 -24.95
CA LEU A 52 -4.44 -5.44 -24.64
C LEU A 52 -3.82 -4.39 -23.71
N LEU A 53 -3.03 -4.83 -22.71
CA LEU A 53 -2.33 -3.93 -21.82
C LEU A 53 -1.27 -3.12 -22.53
N GLN A 54 -0.52 -3.75 -23.43
CA GLN A 54 0.47 -3.05 -24.25
C GLN A 54 -0.18 -1.98 -25.13
N LYS A 55 -1.33 -2.27 -25.74
CA LYS A 55 -2.11 -1.28 -26.47
C LYS A 55 -2.60 -0.13 -25.59
N ALA A 56 -3.07 -0.44 -24.37
CA ALA A 56 -3.50 0.58 -23.41
C ALA A 56 -2.34 1.50 -22.99
N LYS A 57 -1.15 0.93 -22.74
CA LYS A 57 0.06 1.72 -22.47
C LYS A 57 0.43 2.68 -23.60
N VAL A 58 0.29 2.25 -24.85
CA VAL A 58 0.62 3.08 -26.03
C VAL A 58 -0.36 4.25 -26.24
N LEU A 59 -1.61 4.12 -25.83
CA LEU A 59 -2.63 5.16 -25.99
C LEU A 59 -2.35 6.45 -25.23
N LYS A 60 -1.38 6.47 -24.29
CA LYS A 60 -0.95 7.64 -23.49
C LYS A 60 -2.11 8.45 -22.89
N LEU A 61 -3.22 7.79 -22.56
CA LEU A 61 -4.39 8.39 -21.92
C LEU A 61 -4.21 8.53 -20.40
N HIS A 62 -3.06 8.09 -19.87
CA HIS A 62 -2.71 8.07 -18.47
C HIS A 62 -1.49 8.95 -18.20
N THR A 63 -1.45 9.59 -17.04
CA THR A 63 -0.33 10.42 -16.61
C THR A 63 0.84 9.56 -16.14
N ALA A 64 0.53 8.46 -15.45
CA ALA A 64 1.51 7.49 -14.96
C ALA A 64 0.94 6.07 -15.04
N TRP A 65 1.82 5.09 -15.14
CA TRP A 65 1.49 3.66 -15.14
C TRP A 65 2.38 2.94 -14.13
N CYS A 66 1.77 2.08 -13.32
CA CYS A 66 2.49 1.28 -12.34
C CYS A 66 2.00 -0.16 -12.34
N GLU A 67 2.90 -1.10 -12.25
CA GLU A 67 2.59 -2.51 -12.02
C GLU A 67 2.54 -2.75 -10.51
N VAL A 68 1.53 -3.48 -10.06
CA VAL A 68 1.31 -3.77 -8.64
C VAL A 68 0.98 -5.25 -8.46
N ILE A 69 1.58 -5.87 -7.46
CA ILE A 69 1.23 -7.22 -6.98
C ILE A 69 0.74 -7.07 -5.55
N GLU A 70 -0.46 -7.57 -5.27
CA GLU A 70 -0.99 -7.62 -3.90
C GLU A 70 -1.09 -9.09 -3.46
N GLN A 71 -0.54 -9.41 -2.29
CA GLN A 71 -0.51 -10.76 -1.73
C GLN A 71 -0.68 -10.71 -0.21
N ASP A 72 -1.46 -11.64 0.33
CA ASP A 72 -1.55 -11.82 1.77
C ASP A 72 -0.29 -12.50 2.31
N GLY A 73 0.16 -12.09 3.48
CA GLY A 73 1.31 -12.65 4.16
C GLY A 73 1.28 -12.42 5.66
N LEU A 74 2.37 -12.78 6.32
CA LEU A 74 2.59 -12.55 7.74
C LEU A 74 3.94 -11.87 7.91
N ILE A 75 3.98 -10.86 8.76
CA ILE A 75 5.23 -10.20 9.15
C ILE A 75 5.58 -10.59 10.57
N ALA A 76 6.85 -10.91 10.77
CA ALA A 76 7.41 -11.15 12.08
C ALA A 76 8.56 -10.18 12.38
N PHE A 77 8.53 -9.62 13.58
CA PHE A 77 9.60 -8.80 14.13
C PHE A 77 9.82 -9.16 15.59
N LYS A 78 11.00 -9.67 15.92
CA LYS A 78 11.29 -10.24 17.26
C LYS A 78 10.24 -11.32 17.63
N ASP A 79 9.53 -11.12 18.72
CA ASP A 79 8.51 -12.06 19.24
C ASP A 79 7.09 -11.68 18.77
N GLN A 80 6.93 -10.63 17.98
CA GLN A 80 5.65 -10.15 17.47
C GLN A 80 5.41 -10.65 16.04
N GLN A 81 4.16 -11.02 15.75
CA GLN A 81 3.72 -11.42 14.42
C GLN A 81 2.38 -10.78 14.10
N THR A 82 2.21 -10.29 12.87
CA THR A 82 0.97 -9.68 12.41
C THR A 82 0.66 -10.09 10.98
N PRO A 83 -0.62 -10.37 10.65
CA PRO A 83 -1.01 -10.54 9.25
C PRO A 83 -0.80 -9.22 8.50
N ALA A 84 -0.41 -9.34 7.23
CA ALA A 84 -0.14 -8.19 6.39
C ALA A 84 -0.60 -8.42 4.95
N ILE A 85 -1.00 -7.34 4.30
CA ILE A 85 -1.18 -7.27 2.85
C ILE A 85 0.10 -6.70 2.27
N ILE A 86 0.80 -7.51 1.49
CA ILE A 86 2.04 -7.13 0.85
C ILE A 86 1.70 -6.54 -0.50
N LYS A 87 2.13 -5.30 -0.72
CA LYS A 87 1.94 -4.58 -1.98
C LYS A 87 3.30 -4.34 -2.62
N GLY A 88 3.63 -5.18 -3.59
CA GLY A 88 4.79 -4.97 -4.45
C GLY A 88 4.50 -3.92 -5.51
N VAL A 89 5.30 -2.87 -5.56
CA VAL A 89 5.09 -1.73 -6.45
C VAL A 89 6.32 -1.44 -7.30
N ASP A 90 6.08 -0.95 -8.50
CA ASP A 90 7.08 -0.45 -9.42
C ASP A 90 7.61 0.92 -8.93
N TYR A 91 8.80 1.32 -9.41
CA TYR A 91 9.48 2.58 -9.07
C TYR A 91 8.64 3.85 -9.33
N ASN A 92 7.66 3.79 -10.23
CA ASN A 92 6.76 4.93 -10.51
C ASN A 92 5.66 5.13 -9.47
N TYR A 93 5.48 4.22 -8.54
CA TYR A 93 4.37 4.22 -7.61
C TYR A 93 4.32 5.48 -6.74
N GLY A 94 5.47 5.93 -6.23
CA GLY A 94 5.57 7.14 -5.43
C GLY A 94 5.04 8.40 -6.12
N ASN A 95 5.18 8.48 -7.46
CA ASN A 95 4.66 9.59 -8.27
C ASN A 95 3.12 9.53 -8.42
N ILE A 96 2.52 8.32 -8.31
CA ILE A 96 1.07 8.13 -8.44
C ILE A 96 0.35 8.50 -7.16
N ILE A 97 0.92 8.12 -6.01
CA ILE A 97 0.25 8.26 -4.70
C ILE A 97 0.66 9.52 -3.93
N ASN A 98 1.55 10.35 -4.49
CA ASN A 98 2.13 11.50 -3.76
C ASN A 98 2.68 11.09 -2.37
N SER A 99 3.63 10.15 -2.40
CA SER A 99 4.14 9.49 -1.19
C SER A 99 4.62 10.45 -0.10
N GLU A 100 5.14 11.63 -0.48
CA GLU A 100 5.63 12.63 0.49
C GLU A 100 4.54 13.12 1.46
N THR A 101 3.27 13.13 1.03
CA THR A 101 2.17 13.63 1.87
C THR A 101 1.66 12.62 2.88
N ILE A 102 1.89 11.33 2.65
CA ILE A 102 1.41 10.25 3.51
C ILE A 102 2.50 9.68 4.40
N MET A 103 3.76 10.00 4.17
CA MET A 103 4.86 9.53 5.02
C MET A 103 4.83 10.23 6.37
N TRP A 104 4.80 9.43 7.44
CA TRP A 104 4.95 9.86 8.82
C TRP A 104 6.42 9.99 9.21
N ASP A 105 7.24 9.00 8.80
CA ASP A 105 8.67 8.96 9.05
C ASP A 105 9.39 8.17 7.96
N GLY A 106 10.64 8.48 7.68
CA GLY A 106 11.43 7.82 6.64
C GLY A 106 11.00 8.14 5.22
N SER A 107 11.15 7.18 4.30
CA SER A 107 10.80 7.36 2.89
C SER A 107 10.23 6.08 2.26
N MET A 108 9.49 6.25 1.16
CA MET A 108 8.97 5.17 0.33
C MET A 108 9.86 4.93 -0.91
N ASP A 109 11.14 5.27 -0.81
CA ASP A 109 12.12 4.97 -1.85
C ASP A 109 12.76 3.60 -1.58
N PHE A 110 12.45 2.64 -2.44
CA PHE A 110 12.94 1.28 -2.34
C PHE A 110 14.17 1.01 -3.25
N ASN A 111 14.63 2.02 -4.01
CA ASN A 111 15.74 1.88 -4.95
C ASN A 111 17.09 2.19 -4.31
N ASN A 112 17.12 2.93 -3.21
CA ASN A 112 18.33 3.30 -2.48
C ASN A 112 18.73 2.21 -1.47
N SER A 113 18.79 0.95 -1.88
CA SER A 113 19.32 -0.08 -0.99
C SER A 113 20.81 0.08 -0.82
N TYR A 114 21.22 0.52 0.34
CA TYR A 114 22.59 0.30 0.80
C TYR A 114 22.76 -1.23 0.95
N ASP A 115 23.75 -1.79 0.27
CA ASP A 115 24.17 -3.18 0.49
C ASP A 115 23.18 -4.27 0.02
N ASN A 116 22.42 -4.02 -1.04
CA ASN A 116 21.47 -5.01 -1.60
C ASN A 116 20.35 -5.44 -0.63
N GLN A 117 19.96 -4.56 0.29
CA GLN A 117 18.91 -4.80 1.27
C GLN A 117 17.52 -4.58 0.66
N ASN A 118 16.58 -5.46 0.97
CA ASN A 118 15.18 -5.23 0.62
C ASN A 118 14.58 -4.19 1.56
N LEU A 119 14.08 -3.09 1.00
CA LEU A 119 13.46 -2.01 1.75
C LEU A 119 11.94 -2.08 1.63
N ALA A 120 11.24 -1.71 2.70
CA ALA A 120 9.79 -1.60 2.70
C ALA A 120 9.33 -0.41 3.53
N ALA A 121 8.10 0.04 3.27
CA ALA A 121 7.37 0.97 4.13
C ALA A 121 6.16 0.26 4.72
N ILE A 122 5.90 0.47 6.00
CA ILE A 122 4.79 -0.14 6.74
C ILE A 122 3.81 0.91 7.24
N GLY A 123 2.55 0.54 7.42
CA GLY A 123 1.56 1.42 8.02
C GLY A 123 1.82 1.69 9.50
N ILE A 124 1.42 2.87 9.97
CA ILE A 124 1.68 3.32 11.34
C ILE A 124 1.07 2.39 12.38
N GLY A 125 -0.15 1.90 12.19
CA GLY A 125 -0.79 0.96 13.12
C GLY A 125 -0.08 -0.38 13.18
N MET A 126 0.45 -0.87 12.04
CA MET A 126 1.31 -2.06 12.02
C MET A 126 2.61 -1.81 12.77
N ALA A 127 3.29 -0.67 12.53
CA ALA A 127 4.52 -0.30 13.21
C ALA A 127 4.35 -0.27 14.74
N GLU A 128 3.25 0.30 15.22
CA GLU A 128 2.88 0.30 16.63
C GLU A 128 2.63 -1.13 17.17
N HIS A 129 1.89 -1.95 16.41
CA HIS A 129 1.54 -3.31 16.83
C HIS A 129 2.76 -4.22 16.98
N ILE A 130 3.73 -4.13 16.07
CA ILE A 130 4.97 -4.93 16.15
C ILE A 130 6.10 -4.23 16.90
N ASN A 131 5.86 -3.02 17.39
CA ASN A 131 6.84 -2.16 18.06
C ASN A 131 8.13 -1.97 17.23
N SER A 132 7.96 -1.62 15.95
CA SER A 132 9.04 -1.35 14.99
C SER A 132 9.00 0.11 14.54
N GLY A 133 10.14 0.78 14.61
CA GLY A 133 10.35 2.09 13.99
C GLY A 133 10.97 1.99 12.60
N VAL A 134 11.37 3.12 12.02
CA VAL A 134 12.26 3.17 10.86
C VAL A 134 13.63 2.67 11.31
N ASP A 135 14.04 1.50 10.84
CA ASP A 135 15.26 0.83 11.26
C ASP A 135 15.88 0.03 10.11
N LEU A 136 17.10 0.37 9.75
CA LEU A 136 17.88 -0.31 8.72
C LEU A 136 18.90 -1.32 9.29
N VAL A 137 18.84 -1.58 10.60
CA VAL A 137 19.76 -2.49 11.29
C VAL A 137 19.06 -3.81 11.65
N GLN A 138 17.82 -3.74 12.11
CA GLN A 138 17.05 -4.90 12.53
C GLN A 138 16.06 -5.31 11.44
N PRO A 139 16.28 -6.44 10.76
CA PRO A 139 15.38 -6.87 9.69
C PRO A 139 14.06 -7.41 10.23
N LEU A 140 13.01 -7.19 9.47
CA LEU A 140 11.73 -7.86 9.60
C LEU A 140 11.70 -9.09 8.68
N THR A 141 10.93 -10.10 9.06
CA THR A 141 10.76 -11.31 8.26
C THR A 141 9.36 -11.35 7.68
N LEU A 142 9.29 -11.49 6.37
CA LEU A 142 8.07 -11.71 5.61
C LEU A 142 7.87 -13.21 5.37
N TYR A 143 6.69 -13.72 5.67
CA TYR A 143 6.23 -15.06 5.31
C TYR A 143 5.13 -14.95 4.26
N ALA A 144 5.46 -15.27 3.01
CA ALA A 144 4.51 -15.29 1.90
C ALA A 144 4.08 -16.74 1.58
N PRO A 145 2.78 -17.03 1.43
CA PRO A 145 2.32 -18.37 1.07
C PRO A 145 2.71 -18.70 -0.36
N LYS A 146 3.34 -19.84 -0.57
CA LYS A 146 3.69 -20.34 -1.90
C LYS A 146 2.44 -20.73 -2.69
N ASN A 147 2.39 -20.34 -3.95
CA ASN A 147 1.30 -20.70 -4.86
C ASN A 147 1.43 -22.16 -5.37
N ARG A 148 1.56 -23.14 -4.44
CA ARG A 148 1.68 -24.58 -4.71
C ARG A 148 0.68 -25.36 -3.90
N LYS A 149 0.49 -26.65 -4.24
CA LYS A 149 -0.32 -27.57 -3.41
C LYS A 149 0.26 -27.62 -1.99
N VAL A 150 -0.60 -27.39 -1.01
CA VAL A 150 -0.23 -27.36 0.41
C VAL A 150 0.36 -28.71 0.82
N ASN A 151 1.56 -28.68 1.37
CA ASN A 151 2.20 -29.87 1.94
C ASN A 151 1.85 -29.97 3.44
N LEU A 152 0.93 -30.84 3.78
CA LEU A 152 0.47 -31.04 5.15
C LEU A 152 1.52 -31.68 6.06
N ALA A 153 2.50 -32.39 5.48
CA ALA A 153 3.57 -33.05 6.24
C ALA A 153 4.67 -32.09 6.69
N ARG A 154 4.82 -30.96 6.00
CA ARG A 154 5.80 -29.89 6.34
C ARG A 154 5.14 -28.54 6.14
N PRO A 155 4.44 -27.99 7.15
CA PRO A 155 3.77 -26.70 7.05
C PRO A 155 4.71 -25.55 6.68
N ASP A 156 5.92 -25.54 7.22
CA ASP A 156 6.94 -24.50 6.99
C ASP A 156 7.39 -24.43 5.52
N ALA A 157 7.32 -25.55 4.79
CA ALA A 157 7.70 -25.59 3.37
C ALA A 157 6.68 -24.88 2.45
N ASN A 158 5.50 -24.51 2.98
CA ASN A 158 4.45 -23.83 2.23
C ASN A 158 4.63 -22.31 2.17
N PHE A 159 5.59 -21.77 2.92
CA PHE A 159 5.90 -20.35 2.96
C PHE A 159 7.27 -20.06 2.38
N THR A 160 7.40 -18.93 1.70
CA THR A 160 8.69 -18.31 1.41
C THR A 160 8.99 -17.33 2.53
N GLN A 161 10.24 -17.31 2.98
CA GLN A 161 10.73 -16.34 3.95
C GLN A 161 11.62 -15.35 3.23
N THR A 162 11.32 -14.07 3.37
CA THR A 162 12.11 -12.96 2.82
C THR A 162 12.36 -11.95 3.93
N THR A 163 13.59 -11.50 4.08
CA THR A 163 13.92 -10.45 5.03
C THR A 163 13.90 -9.09 4.34
N PHE A 164 13.42 -8.08 5.07
CA PHE A 164 13.41 -6.70 4.62
C PHE A 164 13.65 -5.75 5.80
N TYR A 165 14.00 -4.50 5.49
CA TYR A 165 14.22 -3.45 6.48
C TYR A 165 13.15 -2.37 6.35
N ASN A 166 12.72 -1.84 7.48
CA ASN A 166 11.71 -0.79 7.50
C ASN A 166 12.35 0.57 7.20
N ASN A 167 12.19 1.03 5.97
CA ASN A 167 12.70 2.33 5.48
C ASN A 167 11.74 3.49 5.71
N GLY A 168 10.46 3.20 6.02
CA GLY A 168 9.49 4.26 6.22
C GLY A 168 8.18 3.79 6.85
N ILE A 169 7.54 4.72 7.52
CA ILE A 169 6.21 4.54 8.13
C ILE A 169 5.26 5.53 7.48
N PHE A 170 4.13 5.05 6.96
CA PHE A 170 3.10 5.90 6.38
C PHE A 170 1.84 5.92 7.26
N CYS A 171 1.07 7.00 7.14
CA CYS A 171 -0.21 7.19 7.82
C CYS A 171 -1.22 7.84 6.86
N VAL A 172 -2.31 7.14 6.58
CA VAL A 172 -3.40 7.64 5.73
C VAL A 172 -4.71 7.80 6.48
N MET A 173 -4.70 7.57 7.81
CA MET A 173 -5.87 7.61 8.68
C MET A 173 -6.96 6.61 8.28
N GLN A 174 -6.57 5.48 7.71
CA GLN A 174 -7.45 4.38 7.33
C GLN A 174 -6.92 3.06 7.88
N PRO A 175 -7.62 2.42 8.83
CA PRO A 175 -7.18 1.17 9.46
C PRO A 175 -6.88 0.05 8.46
N LYS A 176 -7.60 0.02 7.33
CA LYS A 176 -7.36 -0.95 6.25
C LYS A 176 -5.92 -0.93 5.76
N TYR A 177 -5.32 0.26 5.64
CA TYR A 177 -3.97 0.46 5.15
C TYR A 177 -2.98 0.60 6.29
N ASP A 178 -3.32 1.39 7.30
CA ASP A 178 -2.41 1.72 8.40
C ASP A 178 -2.08 0.49 9.27
N ASP A 179 -3.02 -0.45 9.44
CA ASP A 179 -2.83 -1.62 10.31
C ASP A 179 -2.29 -2.84 9.56
N ASN A 180 -2.48 -2.92 8.23
CA ASN A 180 -2.25 -4.17 7.51
C ASN A 180 -1.37 -4.06 6.27
N LEU A 181 -1.07 -2.87 5.76
CA LEU A 181 -0.38 -2.73 4.48
C LEU A 181 1.13 -2.58 4.65
N VAL A 182 1.86 -3.35 3.84
CA VAL A 182 3.30 -3.21 3.63
C VAL A 182 3.56 -2.95 2.15
N VAL A 183 4.31 -1.92 1.86
CA VAL A 183 4.68 -1.53 0.50
C VAL A 183 6.17 -1.78 0.31
N MET A 184 6.54 -2.49 -0.75
CA MET A 184 7.93 -2.78 -1.09
C MET A 184 8.13 -2.87 -2.60
N SER A 185 9.37 -3.05 -3.07
CA SER A 185 9.64 -3.25 -4.49
C SER A 185 8.92 -4.49 -5.03
N ILE A 186 8.36 -4.36 -6.23
CA ILE A 186 7.67 -5.46 -6.92
C ILE A 186 8.60 -6.64 -7.19
N ASP A 187 9.89 -6.40 -7.37
CA ASP A 187 10.87 -7.46 -7.66
C ASP A 187 11.05 -8.38 -6.46
N VAL A 188 11.07 -7.82 -5.25
CA VAL A 188 11.12 -8.60 -4.00
C VAL A 188 9.90 -9.51 -3.85
N VAL A 189 8.71 -8.98 -4.19
CA VAL A 189 7.45 -9.76 -4.08
C VAL A 189 7.34 -10.83 -5.17
N ARG A 190 7.95 -10.63 -6.34
CA ARG A 190 8.00 -11.64 -7.41
C ARG A 190 8.89 -12.83 -7.06
N GLU A 191 9.93 -12.62 -6.26
CA GLU A 191 10.85 -13.66 -5.82
C GLU A 191 10.33 -14.44 -4.60
N ALA A 192 9.38 -13.87 -3.85
CA ALA A 192 8.77 -14.45 -2.66
C ALA A 192 7.62 -15.42 -2.99
#